data_441b4d63291835c668a13cf29dd80a31
#
_entry.id   441b4d63291835c668a13cf29dd80a31
#
_cell.length_a   1.000
_cell.length_b   1.000
_cell.length_c   1.000
_cell.angle_alpha   90.00
_cell.angle_beta   90.00
_cell.angle_gamma   90.00
#
_symmetry.space_group_name_H-M   'P 1'
#
loop_
_entity.id
_entity.type
_entity.pdbx_description
1 polymer ?
#
loop_
_entity_poly.entity_id
_entity_poly.type
_entity_poly.pdbx_seq_one_letter_code
_entity_poly.pdbx_strand_id
1 'polypeptide(L)'
;VSRKPVKKIMDSWTKQTGYPIISVKDRGDKILFEQERFLLLKKPSKTLWYIPISIKQGNKEKYYEMRNKRLLIRVKKPLIINSSQTGFYRVDYGTKLFDNILDLLKKNKLNNLEKLSLENNLYAVARANYTSIINFLELVKLYKNENYYVLWDDLTSNVGRLLFLFHDKKYTKEIKEFIRILYSKI
;
A
#
# COMPACT_ATOMS: atom_id res chain seq x y z
N VAL A 1 -21.70 24.23 -1.72
CA VAL A 1 -20.31 24.71 -1.70
C VAL A 1 -19.58 24.08 -0.51
N SER A 2 -18.42 23.45 -0.77
CA SER A 2 -17.61 22.82 0.29
C SER A 2 -17.15 23.89 1.30
N ARG A 3 -17.35 23.63 2.61
CA ARG A 3 -16.80 24.48 3.68
C ARG A 3 -15.30 24.27 3.93
N LYS A 4 -14.63 23.45 3.10
CA LYS A 4 -13.21 23.14 3.23
C LYS A 4 -12.34 24.12 2.44
N PRO A 5 -11.09 24.38 2.86
CA PRO A 5 -10.16 25.27 2.15
C PRO A 5 -9.58 24.56 0.89
N VAL A 6 -10.46 24.29 -0.10
CA VAL A 6 -10.14 23.50 -1.30
C VAL A 6 -8.92 24.03 -2.03
N LYS A 7 -8.80 25.36 -2.20
CA LYS A 7 -7.63 25.98 -2.84
C LYS A 7 -6.33 25.59 -2.13
N LYS A 8 -6.27 25.74 -0.80
CA LYS A 8 -5.08 25.40 0.00
C LYS A 8 -4.73 23.92 -0.08
N ILE A 9 -5.75 23.04 -0.12
CA ILE A 9 -5.55 21.62 -0.32
C ILE A 9 -4.93 21.38 -1.69
N MET A 10 -5.54 21.89 -2.75
CA MET A 10 -5.08 21.70 -4.13
C MET A 10 -3.70 22.32 -4.38
N ASP A 11 -3.39 23.45 -3.79
CA ASP A 11 -2.06 24.08 -3.89
C ASP A 11 -0.94 23.13 -3.46
N SER A 12 -1.16 22.31 -2.42
CA SER A 12 -0.18 21.31 -1.97
C SER A 12 0.04 20.17 -2.97
N TRP A 13 -0.88 19.97 -3.92
CA TRP A 13 -0.82 18.91 -4.93
C TRP A 13 -0.34 19.42 -6.29
N THR A 14 -0.68 20.65 -6.65
CA THR A 14 -0.43 21.20 -7.98
C THR A 14 0.84 22.04 -8.07
N LYS A 15 1.31 22.61 -6.93
CA LYS A 15 2.50 23.48 -6.91
C LYS A 15 3.79 22.76 -6.56
N GLN A 16 3.77 21.45 -6.43
CA GLN A 16 4.96 20.64 -6.13
C GLN A 16 4.90 19.30 -6.87
N THR A 17 6.07 18.74 -7.18
CA THR A 17 6.19 17.50 -7.94
C THR A 17 6.18 16.27 -7.04
N GLY A 18 5.66 15.15 -7.56
CA GLY A 18 5.60 13.87 -6.86
C GLY A 18 4.34 13.70 -6.03
N TYR A 19 4.35 12.72 -5.16
CA TYR A 19 3.25 12.39 -4.26
C TYR A 19 3.78 11.74 -2.97
N PRO A 20 2.98 11.72 -1.89
CA PRO A 20 3.44 11.22 -0.60
C PRO A 20 3.36 9.70 -0.46
N ILE A 21 4.22 9.18 0.42
CA ILE A 21 4.02 7.92 1.12
C ILE A 21 3.68 8.23 2.58
N ILE A 22 2.78 7.44 3.15
CA ILE A 22 2.38 7.50 4.55
C ILE A 22 2.89 6.25 5.24
N SER A 23 3.87 6.40 6.11
CA SER A 23 4.30 5.32 7.02
C SER A 23 3.37 5.26 8.21
N VAL A 24 2.93 4.06 8.56
CA VAL A 24 1.92 3.81 9.59
C VAL A 24 2.53 3.01 10.73
N LYS A 25 2.55 3.58 11.94
CA LYS A 25 3.18 2.97 13.10
C LYS A 25 2.16 2.71 14.20
N ASP A 26 2.08 1.46 14.63
CA ASP A 26 1.26 1.05 15.77
C ASP A 26 1.84 1.60 17.08
N ARG A 27 1.02 2.33 17.83
CA ARG A 27 1.31 2.88 19.16
C ARG A 27 0.27 2.45 20.19
N GLY A 28 -0.13 1.17 20.14
CA GLY A 28 -1.14 0.61 21.06
C GLY A 28 -2.57 1.01 20.68
N ASP A 29 -3.20 1.90 21.44
CA ASP A 29 -4.54 2.44 21.17
C ASP A 29 -4.55 3.57 20.12
N LYS A 30 -3.35 4.01 19.70
CA LYS A 30 -3.15 5.07 18.72
C LYS A 30 -2.34 4.57 17.53
N ILE A 31 -2.54 5.22 16.40
CA ILE A 31 -1.74 5.02 15.19
C ILE A 31 -1.06 6.35 14.86
N LEU A 32 0.25 6.29 14.64
CA LEU A 32 1.04 7.40 14.16
C LEU A 32 1.21 7.27 12.65
N PHE A 33 0.76 8.28 11.93
CA PHE A 33 0.96 8.47 10.50
C PHE A 33 2.10 9.47 10.29
N GLU A 34 3.07 9.13 9.45
CA GLU A 34 4.14 10.03 9.05
C GLU A 34 4.18 10.10 7.53
N GLN A 35 4.17 11.32 6.96
CA GLN A 35 4.29 11.52 5.52
C GLN A 35 5.69 11.93 5.12
N GLU A 36 6.11 11.44 3.96
CA GLU A 36 7.25 11.94 3.21
C GLU A 36 7.00 11.82 1.70
N ARG A 37 7.85 12.42 0.88
CA ARG A 37 7.75 12.24 -0.58
C ARG A 37 8.11 10.81 -0.94
N PHE A 38 7.25 10.14 -1.73
CA PHE A 38 7.57 8.82 -2.28
C PHE A 38 8.65 8.93 -3.35
N LEU A 39 9.74 8.20 -3.18
CA LEU A 39 10.88 8.14 -4.10
C LEU A 39 11.37 6.71 -4.18
N LEU A 40 11.69 6.23 -5.40
CA LEU A 40 12.30 4.90 -5.60
C LEU A 40 13.68 4.80 -4.94
N LEU A 41 14.44 5.89 -4.95
CA LEU A 41 15.68 6.02 -4.20
C LEU A 41 15.43 7.03 -3.07
N LYS A 42 15.37 6.56 -1.84
CA LYS A 42 15.11 7.39 -0.67
C LYS A 42 16.09 8.55 -0.58
N LYS A 43 15.54 9.76 -0.56
CA LYS A 43 16.28 11.00 -0.29
C LYS A 43 15.47 11.85 0.68
N PRO A 44 16.11 12.55 1.63
CA PRO A 44 15.41 13.49 2.50
C PRO A 44 14.64 14.52 1.68
N SER A 45 13.37 14.74 2.04
CA SER A 45 12.53 15.76 1.42
C SER A 45 11.77 16.53 2.49
N LYS A 46 11.70 17.85 2.32
CA LYS A 46 10.88 18.74 3.17
C LYS A 46 9.47 18.94 2.63
N THR A 47 9.16 18.32 1.47
CA THR A 47 7.86 18.44 0.80
C THR A 47 6.76 17.77 1.63
N LEU A 48 5.69 18.49 1.88
CA LEU A 48 4.52 18.01 2.61
C LEU A 48 3.24 18.27 1.81
N TRP A 49 2.29 17.36 1.94
CA TRP A 49 0.97 17.46 1.31
C TRP A 49 -0.12 17.62 2.36
N TYR A 50 -1.20 18.23 1.97
CA TYR A 50 -2.46 18.17 2.70
C TYR A 50 -3.19 16.89 2.27
N ILE A 51 -3.15 15.83 3.08
CA ILE A 51 -3.64 14.51 2.71
C ILE A 51 -4.95 14.21 3.41
N PRO A 52 -6.06 14.00 2.69
CA PRO A 52 -7.26 13.39 3.25
C PRO A 52 -7.01 11.88 3.39
N ILE A 53 -6.75 11.42 4.60
CA ILE A 53 -6.54 9.99 4.89
C ILE A 53 -7.90 9.35 5.15
N SER A 54 -8.29 8.37 4.34
CA SER A 54 -9.42 7.51 4.64
C SER A 54 -8.98 6.25 5.39
N ILE A 55 -9.75 5.86 6.40
CA ILE A 55 -9.51 4.67 7.22
C ILE A 55 -10.80 3.88 7.33
N LYS A 56 -10.78 2.66 6.82
CA LYS A 56 -11.88 1.70 6.95
C LYS A 56 -11.64 0.78 8.14
N GLN A 57 -12.67 0.59 8.95
CA GLN A 57 -12.74 -0.33 10.09
C GLN A 57 -14.04 -1.13 9.98
N GLY A 58 -13.96 -2.41 9.67
CA GLY A 58 -15.12 -3.19 9.27
C GLY A 58 -15.84 -2.54 8.07
N ASN A 59 -17.10 -2.20 8.22
CA ASN A 59 -17.90 -1.56 7.15
C ASN A 59 -17.95 -0.02 7.25
N LYS A 60 -17.24 0.58 8.19
CA LYS A 60 -17.25 2.04 8.39
C LYS A 60 -15.96 2.66 7.90
N GLU A 61 -16.06 3.70 7.08
CA GLU A 61 -14.95 4.51 6.63
C GLU A 61 -15.00 5.90 7.29
N LYS A 62 -13.84 6.36 7.76
CA LYS A 62 -13.66 7.70 8.36
C LYS A 62 -12.54 8.43 7.66
N TYR A 63 -12.66 9.75 7.58
CA TYR A 63 -11.68 10.63 6.95
C TYR A 63 -11.00 11.51 7.99
N TYR A 64 -9.67 11.62 7.86
CA TYR A 64 -8.82 12.45 8.70
C TYR A 64 -7.97 13.36 7.83
N GLU A 65 -7.65 14.55 8.32
CA GLU A 65 -6.86 15.53 7.57
C GLU A 65 -5.42 15.56 8.10
N MET A 66 -4.48 15.10 7.29
CA MET A 66 -3.06 15.20 7.60
C MET A 66 -2.47 16.44 6.95
N ARG A 67 -2.22 17.48 7.75
CA ARG A 67 -1.67 18.78 7.29
C ARG A 67 -0.19 18.94 7.59
N ASN A 68 0.33 18.17 8.53
CA ASN A 68 1.70 18.22 9.03
C ASN A 68 2.43 16.93 8.72
N LYS A 69 3.73 16.90 8.99
CA LYS A 69 4.55 15.69 8.81
C LYS A 69 4.03 14.48 9.59
N ARG A 70 3.36 14.71 10.73
CA ARG A 70 2.85 13.67 11.62
C ARG A 70 1.39 13.90 11.98
N LEU A 71 0.65 12.80 12.08
CA LEU A 71 -0.71 12.76 12.59
C LEU A 71 -0.84 11.55 13.52
N LEU A 72 -1.29 11.80 14.75
CA LEU A 72 -1.54 10.75 15.76
C LEU A 72 -3.05 10.69 16.02
N ILE A 73 -3.66 9.52 15.79
CA ILE A 73 -5.09 9.33 16.00
C ILE A 73 -5.37 8.05 16.81
N ARG A 74 -6.46 8.06 17.56
CA ARG A 74 -6.97 6.86 18.23
C ARG A 74 -7.88 6.11 17.25
N VAL A 75 -7.50 4.89 16.90
CA VAL A 75 -8.25 4.03 15.97
C VAL A 75 -8.18 2.59 16.43
N LYS A 76 -9.30 1.86 16.29
CA LYS A 76 -9.34 0.42 16.53
C LYS A 76 -8.71 -0.33 15.35
N LYS A 77 -8.11 -1.47 15.63
CA LYS A 77 -7.55 -2.42 14.65
C LYS A 77 -8.49 -3.62 14.47
N PRO A 78 -8.50 -4.30 13.33
CA PRO A 78 -7.74 -4.01 12.12
C PRO A 78 -8.29 -2.79 11.37
N LEU A 79 -7.45 -2.20 10.53
CA LEU A 79 -7.81 -1.04 9.71
C LEU A 79 -7.22 -1.13 8.30
N ILE A 80 -7.92 -0.58 7.33
CA ILE A 80 -7.45 -0.46 5.95
C ILE A 80 -7.41 1.02 5.60
N ILE A 81 -6.29 1.48 5.07
CA ILE A 81 -6.08 2.86 4.67
C ILE A 81 -6.27 2.97 3.16
N ASN A 82 -6.96 4.03 2.72
CA ASN A 82 -7.27 4.28 1.31
C ASN A 82 -8.04 3.12 0.64
N SER A 83 -8.97 2.50 1.38
CA SER A 83 -9.71 1.32 0.92
C SER A 83 -10.48 1.54 -0.40
N SER A 84 -10.99 2.76 -0.60
CA SER A 84 -11.72 3.17 -1.81
C SER A 84 -10.80 3.74 -2.92
N GLN A 85 -9.50 3.74 -2.73
CA GLN A 85 -8.48 4.26 -3.67
C GLN A 85 -8.71 5.71 -4.16
N THR A 86 -9.39 6.52 -3.36
CA THR A 86 -9.67 7.93 -3.68
C THR A 86 -8.51 8.87 -3.37
N GLY A 87 -7.57 8.43 -2.51
CA GLY A 87 -6.38 9.20 -2.15
C GLY A 87 -5.18 8.87 -3.03
N PHE A 88 -4.48 9.89 -3.51
CA PHE A 88 -3.28 9.73 -4.34
C PHE A 88 -2.02 9.67 -3.47
N TYR A 89 -1.83 8.59 -2.74
CA TYR A 89 -0.67 8.35 -1.87
C TYR A 89 -0.39 6.86 -1.72
N ARG A 90 0.86 6.52 -1.37
CA ARG A 90 1.25 5.16 -0.99
C ARG A 90 1.16 4.99 0.52
N VAL A 91 1.01 3.73 0.96
CA VAL A 91 0.92 3.38 2.38
C VAL A 91 1.95 2.31 2.70
N ASP A 92 2.81 2.59 3.67
CA ASP A 92 3.67 1.61 4.31
C ASP A 92 3.10 1.25 5.68
N TYR A 93 2.49 0.09 5.78
CA TYR A 93 1.80 -0.37 7.00
C TYR A 93 2.76 -0.78 8.13
N GLY A 94 4.05 -0.97 7.83
CA GLY A 94 4.95 -1.64 8.76
C GLY A 94 4.52 -3.09 9.06
N THR A 95 5.37 -3.87 9.73
CA THR A 95 5.16 -5.33 9.89
C THR A 95 3.86 -5.65 10.62
N LYS A 96 3.65 -5.09 11.80
CA LYS A 96 2.54 -5.48 12.70
C LYS A 96 1.15 -5.19 12.12
N LEU A 97 0.97 -4.06 11.43
CA LEU A 97 -0.31 -3.72 10.81
C LEU A 97 -0.50 -4.49 9.51
N PHE A 98 0.58 -4.78 8.81
CA PHE A 98 0.55 -5.64 7.63
C PHE A 98 0.07 -7.06 7.97
N ASP A 99 0.55 -7.66 9.07
CA ASP A 99 0.08 -8.96 9.55
C ASP A 99 -1.45 -8.97 9.79
N ASN A 100 -1.99 -7.91 10.40
CA ASN A 100 -3.43 -7.78 10.58
C ASN A 100 -4.20 -7.72 9.25
N ILE A 101 -3.61 -7.13 8.20
CA ILE A 101 -4.22 -7.09 6.86
C ILE A 101 -4.15 -8.46 6.18
N LEU A 102 -3.04 -9.19 6.32
CA LEU A 102 -2.94 -10.57 5.84
C LEU A 102 -3.99 -11.48 6.49
N ASP A 103 -4.29 -11.27 7.77
CA ASP A 103 -5.35 -11.99 8.47
C ASP A 103 -6.75 -11.65 7.92
N LEU A 104 -7.02 -10.40 7.58
CA LEU A 104 -8.26 -10.02 6.89
C LEU A 104 -8.38 -10.68 5.52
N LEU A 105 -7.28 -10.74 4.77
CA LEU A 105 -7.23 -11.40 3.47
C LEU A 105 -7.50 -12.91 3.60
N LYS A 106 -6.82 -13.61 4.50
CA LYS A 106 -7.02 -15.05 4.78
C LYS A 106 -8.46 -15.37 5.19
N LYS A 107 -9.11 -14.46 5.90
CA LYS A 107 -10.51 -14.57 6.33
C LYS A 107 -11.53 -14.10 5.26
N ASN A 108 -11.06 -13.80 4.05
CA ASN A 108 -11.87 -13.26 2.94
C ASN A 108 -12.72 -12.02 3.34
N LYS A 109 -12.12 -11.10 4.10
CA LYS A 109 -12.75 -9.85 4.57
C LYS A 109 -12.40 -8.63 3.74
N LEU A 110 -11.62 -8.80 2.67
CA LEU A 110 -11.24 -7.76 1.71
C LEU A 110 -12.06 -7.91 0.44
N ASN A 111 -12.56 -6.80 -0.10
CA ASN A 111 -13.18 -6.77 -1.41
C ASN A 111 -12.11 -6.73 -2.53
N ASN A 112 -12.53 -6.87 -3.78
CA ASN A 112 -11.62 -6.92 -4.93
C ASN A 112 -10.75 -5.66 -5.08
N LEU A 113 -11.31 -4.48 -4.85
CA LEU A 113 -10.58 -3.22 -4.93
C LEU A 113 -9.52 -3.11 -3.82
N GLU A 114 -9.83 -3.57 -2.61
CA GLU A 114 -8.89 -3.60 -1.49
C GLU A 114 -7.75 -4.58 -1.74
N LYS A 115 -8.04 -5.75 -2.32
CA LYS A 115 -7.03 -6.75 -2.72
C LYS A 115 -6.08 -6.19 -3.78
N LEU A 116 -6.61 -5.60 -4.85
CA LEU A 116 -5.85 -4.95 -5.90
C LEU A 116 -4.99 -3.79 -5.35
N SER A 117 -5.60 -2.95 -4.53
CA SER A 117 -4.92 -1.85 -3.86
C SER A 117 -3.73 -2.31 -3.02
N LEU A 118 -3.95 -3.36 -2.23
CA LEU A 118 -2.92 -3.91 -1.34
C LEU A 118 -1.74 -4.46 -2.14
N GLU A 119 -2.01 -5.21 -3.21
CA GLU A 119 -1.00 -5.74 -4.11
C GLU A 119 -0.16 -4.62 -4.75
N ASN A 120 -0.81 -3.70 -5.46
CA ASN A 120 -0.16 -2.61 -6.17
C ASN A 120 0.64 -1.69 -5.24
N ASN A 121 0.08 -1.37 -4.07
CA ASN A 121 0.74 -0.56 -3.07
C ASN A 121 1.98 -1.27 -2.51
N LEU A 122 1.84 -2.54 -2.12
CA LEU A 122 2.93 -3.30 -1.50
C LEU A 122 4.09 -3.51 -2.48
N TYR A 123 3.80 -3.81 -3.75
CA TYR A 123 4.83 -3.87 -4.79
C TYR A 123 5.59 -2.55 -4.92
N ALA A 124 4.87 -1.43 -5.00
CA ALA A 124 5.48 -0.12 -5.13
C ALA A 124 6.39 0.24 -3.94
N VAL A 125 5.94 0.00 -2.70
CA VAL A 125 6.73 0.32 -1.49
C VAL A 125 7.90 -0.65 -1.29
N ALA A 126 7.75 -1.93 -1.67
CA ALA A 126 8.84 -2.91 -1.65
C ALA A 126 9.92 -2.55 -2.68
N ARG A 127 9.52 -2.19 -3.90
CA ARG A 127 10.43 -1.77 -4.98
C ARG A 127 11.21 -0.49 -4.62
N ALA A 128 10.62 0.38 -3.81
CA ALA A 128 11.26 1.59 -3.28
C ALA A 128 12.02 1.36 -1.96
N ASN A 129 12.19 0.10 -1.54
CA ASN A 129 12.90 -0.29 -0.33
C ASN A 129 12.33 0.32 0.98
N TYR A 130 11.00 0.55 1.04
CA TYR A 130 10.31 0.87 2.29
C TYR A 130 9.99 -0.38 3.09
N THR A 131 9.72 -1.49 2.41
CA THR A 131 9.52 -2.83 3.00
C THR A 131 10.28 -3.90 2.21
N SER A 132 10.35 -5.12 2.75
CA SER A 132 10.99 -6.23 2.05
C SER A 132 10.14 -6.72 0.87
N ILE A 133 10.79 -7.09 -0.23
CA ILE A 133 10.11 -7.75 -1.36
C ILE A 133 9.53 -9.11 -0.95
N ILE A 134 10.04 -9.74 0.10
CA ILE A 134 9.49 -10.98 0.64
C ILE A 134 8.04 -10.79 1.10
N ASN A 135 7.72 -9.65 1.72
CA ASN A 135 6.34 -9.34 2.12
C ASN A 135 5.38 -9.32 0.91
N PHE A 136 5.85 -8.80 -0.23
CA PHE A 136 5.09 -8.84 -1.47
C PHE A 136 4.88 -10.28 -1.96
N LEU A 137 5.93 -11.10 -1.98
CA LEU A 137 5.82 -12.50 -2.40
C LEU A 137 4.92 -13.33 -1.47
N GLU A 138 4.93 -13.05 -0.16
CA GLU A 138 4.01 -13.67 0.80
C GLU A 138 2.56 -13.28 0.57
N LEU A 139 2.29 -12.02 0.27
CA LEU A 139 0.96 -11.56 -0.12
C LEU A 139 0.48 -12.28 -1.38
N VAL A 140 1.32 -12.32 -2.42
CA VAL A 140 0.99 -12.92 -3.72
C VAL A 140 0.62 -14.40 -3.60
N LYS A 141 1.29 -15.15 -2.72
CA LYS A 141 0.92 -16.56 -2.43
C LYS A 141 -0.54 -16.72 -1.98
N LEU A 142 -1.08 -15.74 -1.27
CA LEU A 142 -2.46 -15.79 -0.78
C LEU A 142 -3.49 -15.57 -1.89
N TYR A 143 -3.08 -15.02 -3.02
CA TYR A 143 -3.97 -14.75 -4.17
C TYR A 143 -4.14 -15.93 -5.14
N LYS A 144 -3.47 -17.05 -4.93
CA LYS A 144 -3.48 -18.23 -5.83
C LYS A 144 -4.89 -18.81 -6.17
N ASN A 145 -5.90 -18.48 -5.36
CA ASN A 145 -7.29 -18.93 -5.56
C ASN A 145 -8.23 -17.76 -5.94
N GLU A 146 -7.70 -16.58 -6.20
CA GLU A 146 -8.50 -15.44 -6.62
C GLU A 146 -8.92 -15.60 -8.09
N ASN A 147 -10.08 -15.06 -8.42
CA ASN A 147 -10.62 -15.10 -9.78
C ASN A 147 -10.86 -13.69 -10.37
N TYR A 148 -10.36 -12.65 -9.70
CA TYR A 148 -10.53 -11.28 -10.15
C TYR A 148 -9.48 -10.93 -11.20
N TYR A 149 -9.89 -10.82 -12.48
CA TYR A 149 -9.01 -10.61 -13.63
C TYR A 149 -8.06 -9.41 -13.47
N VAL A 150 -8.57 -8.24 -13.05
CA VAL A 150 -7.75 -7.02 -12.93
C VAL A 150 -6.62 -7.18 -11.89
N LEU A 151 -6.87 -7.94 -10.82
CA LEU A 151 -5.83 -8.27 -9.84
C LEU A 151 -4.74 -9.14 -10.46
N TRP A 152 -5.13 -10.13 -11.26
CA TRP A 152 -4.18 -11.01 -11.94
C TRP A 152 -3.37 -10.31 -13.02
N ASP A 153 -3.95 -9.35 -13.74
CA ASP A 153 -3.26 -8.54 -14.73
C ASP A 153 -2.14 -7.70 -14.10
N ASP A 154 -2.46 -6.96 -13.00
CA ASP A 154 -1.46 -6.16 -12.27
C ASP A 154 -0.39 -7.05 -11.61
N LEU A 155 -0.80 -8.14 -10.96
CA LEU A 155 0.08 -9.10 -10.31
C LEU A 155 1.04 -9.76 -11.32
N THR A 156 0.54 -10.20 -12.47
CA THR A 156 1.35 -10.79 -13.54
C THR A 156 2.40 -9.81 -14.04
N SER A 157 2.01 -8.57 -14.26
CA SER A 157 2.92 -7.49 -14.65
C SER A 157 4.02 -7.26 -13.61
N ASN A 158 3.67 -7.23 -12.33
CA ASN A 158 4.61 -6.98 -11.24
C ASN A 158 5.56 -8.17 -10.99
N VAL A 159 5.05 -9.39 -11.02
CA VAL A 159 5.86 -10.62 -10.88
C VAL A 159 6.78 -10.82 -12.10
N GLY A 160 6.29 -10.51 -13.31
CA GLY A 160 7.10 -10.55 -14.55
C GLY A 160 8.27 -9.55 -14.49
N ARG A 161 8.06 -8.35 -13.93
CA ARG A 161 9.15 -7.38 -13.69
C ARG A 161 10.16 -7.90 -12.68
N LEU A 162 9.73 -8.61 -11.64
CA LEU A 162 10.68 -9.25 -10.71
C LEU A 162 11.50 -10.32 -11.42
N LEU A 163 10.88 -11.18 -12.21
CA LEU A 163 11.60 -12.19 -12.99
C LEU A 163 12.66 -11.54 -13.90
N PHE A 164 12.31 -10.45 -14.58
CA PHE A 164 13.26 -9.71 -15.43
C PHE A 164 14.44 -9.13 -14.62
N LEU A 165 14.18 -8.51 -13.46
CA LEU A 165 15.20 -7.93 -12.60
C LEU A 165 16.17 -8.97 -12.01
N PHE A 166 15.70 -10.18 -11.79
CA PHE A 166 16.49 -11.27 -11.24
C PHE A 166 16.97 -12.27 -12.31
N HIS A 167 16.77 -11.98 -13.60
CA HIS A 167 17.28 -12.83 -14.69
C HIS A 167 18.80 -12.98 -14.56
N ASP A 168 19.28 -14.21 -14.67
CA ASP A 168 20.70 -14.60 -14.52
C ASP A 168 21.33 -14.21 -13.18
N LYS A 169 20.50 -14.01 -12.14
CA LYS A 169 20.94 -13.81 -10.77
C LYS A 169 20.79 -15.09 -9.94
N LYS A 170 21.39 -15.08 -8.77
CA LYS A 170 21.41 -16.21 -7.82
C LYS A 170 20.02 -16.83 -7.58
N TYR A 171 18.95 -16.04 -7.58
CA TYR A 171 17.59 -16.46 -7.20
C TYR A 171 16.66 -16.68 -8.39
N THR A 172 17.18 -16.76 -9.60
CA THR A 172 16.36 -16.94 -10.82
C THR A 172 15.54 -18.23 -10.80
N LYS A 173 16.13 -19.32 -10.32
CA LYS A 173 15.46 -20.64 -10.26
C LYS A 173 14.30 -20.62 -9.28
N GLU A 174 14.50 -20.07 -8.08
CA GLU A 174 13.50 -19.97 -7.04
C GLU A 174 12.33 -19.07 -7.46
N ILE A 175 12.60 -17.98 -8.17
CA ILE A 175 11.55 -17.10 -8.70
C ILE A 175 10.76 -17.81 -9.80
N LYS A 176 11.40 -18.52 -10.73
CA LYS A 176 10.71 -19.32 -11.76
C LYS A 176 9.81 -20.39 -11.14
N GLU A 177 10.31 -21.11 -10.13
CA GLU A 177 9.52 -22.12 -9.41
C GLU A 177 8.34 -21.48 -8.66
N PHE A 178 8.56 -20.36 -7.99
CA PHE A 178 7.48 -19.58 -7.36
C PHE A 178 6.38 -19.22 -8.37
N ILE A 179 6.77 -18.71 -9.53
CA ILE A 179 5.85 -18.35 -10.61
C ILE A 179 5.08 -19.58 -11.10
N ARG A 180 5.77 -20.70 -11.34
CA ARG A 180 5.14 -21.96 -11.77
C ARG A 180 4.06 -22.43 -10.77
N ILE A 181 4.35 -22.36 -9.47
CA ILE A 181 3.40 -22.71 -8.42
C ILE A 181 2.24 -21.72 -8.37
N LEU A 182 2.50 -20.43 -8.50
CA LEU A 182 1.49 -19.37 -8.46
C LEU A 182 0.44 -19.56 -9.56
N TYR A 183 0.90 -19.87 -10.79
CA TYR A 183 0.03 -20.02 -11.96
C TYR A 183 -0.48 -21.45 -12.20
N SER A 184 -0.15 -22.40 -11.32
CA SER A 184 -0.52 -23.80 -11.52
C SER A 184 -2.02 -24.11 -11.50
N LYS A 185 -2.86 -23.14 -11.11
CA LYS A 185 -4.31 -23.27 -11.00
C LYS A 185 -5.10 -22.36 -11.96
N ILE A 186 -4.40 -21.63 -12.78
CA ILE A 186 -4.93 -20.83 -13.88
C ILE A 186 -4.64 -21.54 -15.19
#